data_cf06d4bfd7b6f34e7bd22ce6f6438b09
#
_entry.id   cf06d4bfd7b6f34e7bd22ce6f6438b09
#
_cell.length_a   1.000
_cell.length_b   1.000
_cell.length_c   1.000
_cell.angle_alpha   90.00
_cell.angle_beta   90.00
_cell.angle_gamma   90.00
#
_symmetry.space_group_name_H-M   'P 1'
#
loop_
_entity.id
_entity.type
_entity.pdbx_description
1 polymer ?
#
loop_
_entity_poly.entity_id
_entity_poly.type
_entity_poly.pdbx_seq_one_letter_code
_entity_poly.pdbx_strand_id
1 'polypeptide(L)'
;MNPVAGPGLDAIIAPHVLAGADRMRELFLPAQPFRHCVIDNFFALGFVHALATDFPAFDRGNSLNEDGSPAGKSVVERLHSLGETYASLDRCVRSPAFLELVGCITGIAGLLYDPSYFGGGTHENRNGQSLDSHIDFNYHPETGWHRRLNMIVYLNQEWEADWGGALQLHRDPYDAVADQVVSVAPLYNRCVIFETTEHSWHGFPAITLPADKSGLSRRSIALYFYTRDRPPEQTASAHSTVYVDGPLPARFESGHVLSASDCAELHELMQRRSDHNRRLYGEIRRLQSVLDETALSRVFRTLRQLLARMARR
;
A
#
# COMPACT_ATOMS: atom_id res chain seq x y z
N MET A 1 -28.10 18.87 16.67
CA MET A 1 -28.34 17.53 16.06
C MET A 1 -27.48 16.56 16.81
N ASN A 2 -28.08 15.60 17.53
CA ASN A 2 -27.30 14.51 18.13
C ASN A 2 -26.63 13.73 17.00
N PRO A 3 -25.33 13.40 17.09
CA PRO A 3 -24.71 12.51 16.12
C PRO A 3 -25.44 11.17 16.17
N VAL A 4 -25.97 10.73 15.06
CA VAL A 4 -26.52 9.37 14.92
C VAL A 4 -25.39 8.43 15.28
N ALA A 5 -25.51 7.69 16.38
CA ALA A 5 -24.54 6.69 16.75
C ALA A 5 -24.38 5.72 15.59
N GLY A 6 -23.18 5.63 15.03
CA GLY A 6 -22.87 4.67 13.97
C GLY A 6 -23.11 3.24 14.46
N PRO A 7 -23.19 2.26 13.54
CA PRO A 7 -23.32 0.85 13.91
C PRO A 7 -22.20 0.47 14.87
N GLY A 8 -22.52 -0.33 15.89
CA GLY A 8 -21.53 -0.83 16.83
C GLY A 8 -20.43 -1.64 16.11
N LEU A 9 -19.27 -1.78 16.74
CA LEU A 9 -18.14 -2.52 16.16
C LEU A 9 -18.54 -3.98 15.80
N ASP A 10 -19.41 -4.57 16.58
CA ASP A 10 -19.98 -5.92 16.40
C ASP A 10 -20.88 -6.09 15.18
N ALA A 11 -21.47 -5.00 14.67
CA ALA A 11 -22.22 -5.02 13.44
C ALA A 11 -21.32 -5.02 12.17
N ILE A 12 -20.06 -4.62 12.32
CA ILE A 12 -19.10 -4.46 11.21
C ILE A 12 -18.02 -5.54 11.25
N ILE A 13 -17.44 -5.82 12.42
CA ILE A 13 -16.35 -6.78 12.60
C ILE A 13 -16.92 -8.12 13.05
N ALA A 14 -16.41 -9.21 12.47
CA ALA A 14 -16.86 -10.55 12.82
C ALA A 14 -16.57 -10.91 14.30
N PRO A 15 -17.47 -11.64 14.98
CA PRO A 15 -17.33 -11.94 16.41
C PRO A 15 -16.01 -12.63 16.79
N HIS A 16 -15.51 -13.54 15.92
CA HIS A 16 -14.25 -14.25 16.19
C HIS A 16 -13.02 -13.33 16.13
N VAL A 17 -13.08 -12.23 15.38
CA VAL A 17 -12.01 -11.21 15.33
C VAL A 17 -12.01 -10.41 16.63
N LEU A 18 -13.20 -10.00 17.10
CA LEU A 18 -13.36 -9.27 18.36
C LEU A 18 -12.87 -10.09 19.56
N ALA A 19 -13.21 -11.39 19.58
CA ALA A 19 -12.84 -12.29 20.67
C ALA A 19 -11.41 -12.85 20.57
N GLY A 20 -10.82 -12.80 19.36
CA GLY A 20 -9.53 -13.46 19.05
C GLY A 20 -8.32 -12.55 18.95
N ALA A 21 -8.40 -11.28 19.36
CA ALA A 21 -7.32 -10.30 19.17
C ALA A 21 -5.98 -10.76 19.76
N ASP A 22 -5.96 -11.35 20.96
CA ASP A 22 -4.73 -11.86 21.60
C ASP A 22 -4.10 -12.98 20.79
N ARG A 23 -4.91 -13.93 20.29
CA ARG A 23 -4.41 -15.02 19.44
C ARG A 23 -3.85 -14.49 18.11
N MET A 24 -4.48 -13.48 17.54
CA MET A 24 -3.96 -12.82 16.31
C MET A 24 -2.63 -12.13 16.58
N ARG A 25 -2.47 -11.52 17.77
CA ARG A 25 -1.20 -10.95 18.22
C ARG A 25 -0.10 -11.99 18.35
N GLU A 26 -0.39 -13.16 18.89
CA GLU A 26 0.56 -14.28 18.96
C GLU A 26 1.03 -14.75 17.59
N LEU A 27 0.19 -14.62 16.56
CA LEU A 27 0.54 -14.91 15.17
C LEU A 27 1.30 -13.75 14.50
N PHE A 28 0.92 -12.52 14.77
CA PHE A 28 1.47 -11.31 14.16
C PHE A 28 2.93 -11.06 14.55
N LEU A 29 3.25 -11.12 15.85
CA LEU A 29 4.55 -10.71 16.37
C LEU A 29 5.74 -11.53 15.85
N PRO A 30 5.68 -12.88 15.77
CA PRO A 30 6.78 -13.71 15.29
C PRO A 30 6.80 -13.92 13.77
N ALA A 31 5.81 -13.41 13.04
CA ALA A 31 5.64 -13.69 11.62
C ALA A 31 6.85 -13.23 10.79
N GLN A 32 7.21 -14.05 9.81
CA GLN A 32 8.27 -13.80 8.84
C GLN A 32 7.66 -13.65 7.44
N PRO A 33 8.24 -12.84 6.55
CA PRO A 33 9.54 -12.16 6.63
C PRO A 33 9.54 -10.90 7.51
N PHE A 34 8.40 -10.35 7.83
CA PHE A 34 8.18 -9.26 8.79
C PHE A 34 6.82 -9.45 9.46
N ARG A 35 6.53 -8.70 10.51
CA ARG A 35 5.30 -8.84 11.31
C ARG A 35 4.06 -8.68 10.45
N HIS A 36 3.26 -9.72 10.37
CA HIS A 36 1.99 -9.73 9.65
C HIS A 36 1.02 -10.77 10.22
N CYS A 37 -0.26 -10.64 9.92
CA CYS A 37 -1.25 -11.69 10.11
C CYS A 37 -2.28 -11.69 8.99
N VAL A 38 -2.84 -12.88 8.75
CA VAL A 38 -3.92 -13.11 7.80
C VAL A 38 -5.14 -13.54 8.58
N ILE A 39 -6.27 -12.84 8.37
CA ILE A 39 -7.51 -13.06 9.13
C ILE A 39 -8.62 -13.29 8.11
N ASP A 40 -9.12 -14.51 8.05
CA ASP A 40 -10.26 -14.84 7.20
C ASP A 40 -11.57 -14.42 7.85
N ASN A 41 -12.56 -14.07 7.01
CA ASN A 41 -13.88 -13.60 7.45
C ASN A 41 -13.81 -12.42 8.43
N PHE A 42 -13.02 -11.42 8.10
CA PHE A 42 -12.72 -10.27 8.96
C PHE A 42 -13.95 -9.42 9.30
N PHE A 43 -14.74 -9.06 8.29
CA PHE A 43 -15.99 -8.34 8.51
C PHE A 43 -17.16 -9.30 8.77
N ALA A 44 -18.18 -8.82 9.46
CA ALA A 44 -19.47 -9.49 9.54
C ALA A 44 -20.04 -9.74 8.13
N LEU A 45 -20.62 -10.93 7.90
CA LEU A 45 -21.00 -11.40 6.56
C LEU A 45 -21.93 -10.41 5.84
N GLY A 46 -22.94 -9.87 6.51
CA GLY A 46 -23.85 -8.89 5.91
C GLY A 46 -23.14 -7.59 5.50
N PHE A 47 -22.17 -7.16 6.30
CA PHE A 47 -21.41 -5.93 6.03
C PHE A 47 -20.44 -6.08 4.86
N VAL A 48 -19.67 -7.17 4.79
CA VAL A 48 -18.78 -7.40 3.65
C VAL A 48 -19.54 -7.58 2.35
N HIS A 49 -20.73 -8.18 2.41
CA HIS A 49 -21.60 -8.32 1.24
C HIS A 49 -22.06 -6.94 0.74
N ALA A 50 -22.45 -6.05 1.64
CA ALA A 50 -22.80 -4.67 1.29
C ALA A 50 -21.61 -3.91 0.70
N LEU A 51 -20.39 -4.03 1.28
CA LEU A 51 -19.17 -3.43 0.73
C LEU A 51 -18.86 -3.92 -0.68
N ALA A 52 -19.02 -5.22 -0.95
CA ALA A 52 -18.78 -5.79 -2.27
C ALA A 52 -19.82 -5.35 -3.30
N THR A 53 -21.08 -5.19 -2.87
CA THR A 53 -22.22 -4.73 -3.72
C THR A 53 -22.06 -3.25 -4.07
N ASP A 54 -21.68 -2.42 -3.09
CA ASP A 54 -21.53 -0.97 -3.24
C ASP A 54 -20.12 -0.57 -3.72
N PHE A 55 -19.30 -1.55 -4.15
CA PHE A 55 -17.94 -1.26 -4.63
C PHE A 55 -18.00 -0.33 -5.85
N PRO A 56 -17.19 0.75 -5.87
CA PRO A 56 -17.29 1.75 -6.94
C PRO A 56 -16.93 1.17 -8.30
N ALA A 57 -17.59 1.67 -9.36
CA ALA A 57 -17.20 1.35 -10.72
C ALA A 57 -15.75 1.83 -11.01
N PHE A 58 -15.03 1.11 -11.87
CA PHE A 58 -13.63 1.34 -12.15
C PHE A 58 -13.31 2.77 -12.60
N ASP A 59 -14.15 3.35 -13.42
CA ASP A 59 -14.03 4.71 -13.97
C ASP A 59 -14.28 5.83 -12.94
N ARG A 60 -14.85 5.49 -11.79
CA ARG A 60 -15.05 6.44 -10.69
C ARG A 60 -13.76 6.75 -9.94
N GLY A 61 -12.79 5.86 -9.99
CA GLY A 61 -11.51 6.01 -9.31
C GLY A 61 -10.48 6.79 -10.13
N ASN A 62 -9.42 7.22 -9.44
CA ASN A 62 -8.24 7.71 -10.13
C ASN A 62 -7.53 6.51 -10.77
N SER A 63 -7.51 6.48 -12.09
CA SER A 63 -6.84 5.47 -12.89
C SER A 63 -5.69 6.04 -13.72
N LEU A 64 -5.07 7.12 -13.23
CA LEU A 64 -3.91 7.72 -13.86
C LEU A 64 -2.65 7.39 -13.06
N ASN A 65 -1.56 7.17 -13.78
CA ASN A 65 -0.22 7.14 -13.21
C ASN A 65 0.20 8.55 -12.75
N GLU A 66 1.30 8.65 -12.02
CA GLU A 66 1.84 9.93 -11.54
C GLU A 66 2.16 10.92 -12.67
N ASP A 67 2.39 10.43 -13.88
CA ASP A 67 2.64 11.24 -15.09
C ASP A 67 1.37 11.60 -15.87
N GLY A 68 0.19 11.21 -15.36
CA GLY A 68 -1.11 11.45 -16.01
C GLY A 68 -1.47 10.45 -17.11
N SER A 69 -0.64 9.44 -17.38
CA SER A 69 -0.98 8.35 -18.29
C SER A 69 -2.01 7.40 -17.67
N PRO A 70 -2.86 6.71 -18.47
CA PRO A 70 -3.79 5.73 -17.93
C PRO A 70 -3.06 4.63 -17.16
N ALA A 71 -3.35 4.52 -15.87
CA ALA A 71 -2.96 3.37 -15.07
C ALA A 71 -4.06 2.31 -15.19
N GLY A 72 -3.70 1.07 -15.16
CA GLY A 72 -4.71 0.04 -15.13
C GLY A 72 -5.33 -0.20 -13.74
N LYS A 73 -4.88 0.51 -12.69
CA LYS A 73 -5.40 0.48 -11.31
C LYS A 73 -6.39 1.62 -11.10
N SER A 74 -7.53 1.35 -10.48
CA SER A 74 -8.48 2.38 -10.04
C SER A 74 -8.45 2.51 -8.51
N VAL A 75 -8.34 3.75 -8.02
CA VAL A 75 -8.28 4.07 -6.59
C VAL A 75 -9.31 5.14 -6.24
N VAL A 76 -10.11 4.90 -5.19
CA VAL A 76 -10.97 5.92 -4.57
C VAL A 76 -10.57 6.09 -3.12
N GLU A 77 -9.89 7.18 -2.81
CA GLU A 77 -9.38 7.47 -1.47
C GLU A 77 -10.47 7.87 -0.48
N ARG A 78 -11.45 8.67 -0.92
CA ARG A 78 -12.49 9.21 -0.04
C ARG A 78 -13.62 8.21 0.19
N LEU A 79 -13.40 7.19 1.03
CA LEU A 79 -14.37 6.13 1.31
C LEU A 79 -15.76 6.66 1.68
N HIS A 80 -15.85 7.67 2.55
CA HIS A 80 -17.12 8.24 2.99
C HIS A 80 -17.98 8.80 1.85
N SER A 81 -17.41 9.09 0.67
CA SER A 81 -18.13 9.58 -0.50
C SER A 81 -18.77 8.47 -1.35
N LEU A 82 -18.53 7.20 -1.02
CA LEU A 82 -18.99 6.03 -1.79
C LEU A 82 -20.39 5.53 -1.38
N GLY A 83 -21.06 6.21 -0.48
CA GLY A 83 -22.38 5.85 0.03
C GLY A 83 -22.34 5.43 1.50
N GLU A 84 -23.53 5.04 2.02
CA GLU A 84 -23.69 4.84 3.48
C GLU A 84 -22.89 3.64 4.01
N THR A 85 -22.75 2.56 3.23
CA THR A 85 -21.94 1.40 3.62
C THR A 85 -20.49 1.80 3.87
N TYR A 86 -19.88 2.52 2.93
CA TYR A 86 -18.50 3.00 3.05
C TYR A 86 -18.35 4.13 4.08
N ALA A 87 -19.38 4.98 4.25
CA ALA A 87 -19.41 5.97 5.33
C ALA A 87 -19.47 5.28 6.71
N SER A 88 -20.15 4.14 6.82
CA SER A 88 -20.18 3.33 8.04
C SER A 88 -18.82 2.68 8.32
N LEU A 89 -18.11 2.20 7.29
CA LEU A 89 -16.74 1.74 7.40
C LEU A 89 -15.82 2.86 7.89
N ASP A 90 -15.90 4.05 7.30
CA ASP A 90 -15.10 5.21 7.69
C ASP A 90 -15.32 5.55 9.18
N ARG A 91 -16.58 5.61 9.63
CA ARG A 91 -16.90 5.81 11.06
C ARG A 91 -16.31 4.72 11.95
N CYS A 92 -16.35 3.47 11.53
CA CYS A 92 -15.78 2.35 12.25
C CYS A 92 -14.26 2.49 12.38
N VAL A 93 -13.55 2.67 11.27
CA VAL A 93 -12.08 2.73 11.20
C VAL A 93 -11.51 3.85 12.09
N ARG A 94 -12.20 4.99 12.17
CA ARG A 94 -11.79 6.12 13.00
C ARG A 94 -12.22 6.02 14.46
N SER A 95 -13.01 5.00 14.82
CA SER A 95 -13.47 4.85 16.21
C SER A 95 -12.34 4.39 17.14
N PRO A 96 -12.32 4.88 18.40
CA PRO A 96 -11.36 4.40 19.40
C PRO A 96 -11.37 2.88 19.56
N ALA A 97 -12.56 2.28 19.57
CA ALA A 97 -12.71 0.83 19.74
C ALA A 97 -12.05 0.02 18.61
N PHE A 98 -12.15 0.49 17.36
CA PHE A 98 -11.48 -0.16 16.24
C PHE A 98 -9.95 0.02 16.30
N LEU A 99 -9.47 1.23 16.62
CA LEU A 99 -8.03 1.50 16.75
C LEU A 99 -7.42 0.70 17.92
N GLU A 100 -8.15 0.52 19.02
CA GLU A 100 -7.76 -0.34 20.13
C GLU A 100 -7.71 -1.82 19.72
N LEU A 101 -8.71 -2.32 18.97
CA LEU A 101 -8.72 -3.68 18.44
C LEU A 101 -7.47 -3.94 17.57
N VAL A 102 -7.18 -3.05 16.63
CA VAL A 102 -5.99 -3.17 15.76
C VAL A 102 -4.71 -3.06 16.59
N GLY A 103 -4.69 -2.17 17.59
CA GLY A 103 -3.59 -2.05 18.55
C GLY A 103 -3.37 -3.31 19.37
N CYS A 104 -4.43 -3.97 19.81
CA CYS A 104 -4.35 -5.28 20.50
C CYS A 104 -3.77 -6.36 19.58
N ILE A 105 -4.25 -6.46 18.34
CA ILE A 105 -3.77 -7.45 17.35
C ILE A 105 -2.28 -7.25 17.03
N THR A 106 -1.84 -6.00 16.87
CA THR A 106 -0.49 -5.71 16.38
C THR A 106 0.53 -5.44 17.48
N GLY A 107 0.06 -5.15 18.70
CA GLY A 107 0.91 -4.71 19.81
C GLY A 107 1.38 -3.26 19.67
N ILE A 108 0.81 -2.48 18.74
CA ILE A 108 1.17 -1.08 18.51
C ILE A 108 0.11 -0.18 19.15
N ALA A 109 0.51 0.53 20.20
CA ALA A 109 -0.37 1.47 20.90
C ALA A 109 -0.45 2.83 20.19
N GLY A 110 -1.53 3.58 20.46
CA GLY A 110 -1.67 4.95 20.00
C GLY A 110 -1.85 5.08 18.48
N LEU A 111 -2.44 4.08 17.84
CA LEU A 111 -2.74 4.11 16.41
C LEU A 111 -3.68 5.26 16.07
N LEU A 112 -3.41 5.88 14.93
CA LEU A 112 -4.18 6.94 14.30
C LEU A 112 -4.64 6.45 12.93
N TYR A 113 -5.88 6.76 12.56
CA TYR A 113 -6.35 6.53 11.20
C TYR A 113 -5.89 7.67 10.28
N ASP A 114 -5.90 7.42 8.98
CA ASP A 114 -5.61 8.45 7.98
C ASP A 114 -6.90 9.20 7.58
N PRO A 115 -7.05 10.48 7.91
CA PRO A 115 -8.27 11.23 7.58
C PRO A 115 -8.42 11.53 6.09
N SER A 116 -7.32 11.50 5.32
CA SER A 116 -7.30 11.74 3.88
C SER A 116 -7.29 10.45 3.06
N TYR A 117 -7.01 9.30 3.68
CA TYR A 117 -6.79 8.01 2.99
C TYR A 117 -5.71 8.10 1.91
N PHE A 118 -4.65 8.86 2.15
CA PHE A 118 -3.60 9.10 1.18
C PHE A 118 -2.99 7.78 0.66
N GLY A 119 -3.22 7.50 -0.63
CA GLY A 119 -2.82 6.26 -1.29
C GLY A 119 -3.62 5.01 -0.87
N GLY A 120 -4.56 5.14 0.07
CA GLY A 120 -5.46 4.08 0.54
C GLY A 120 -6.85 4.13 -0.13
N GLY A 121 -7.86 3.59 0.55
CA GLY A 121 -9.24 3.55 0.05
C GLY A 121 -9.56 2.28 -0.71
N THR A 122 -10.44 2.35 -1.72
CA THR A 122 -10.74 1.18 -2.58
C THR A 122 -9.72 1.06 -3.70
N HIS A 123 -9.23 -0.16 -3.92
CA HIS A 123 -8.30 -0.49 -4.99
C HIS A 123 -8.89 -1.55 -5.89
N GLU A 124 -8.90 -1.31 -7.20
CA GLU A 124 -9.30 -2.28 -8.22
C GLU A 124 -8.19 -2.43 -9.25
N ASN A 125 -7.75 -3.68 -9.48
CA ASN A 125 -6.77 -4.04 -10.50
C ASN A 125 -7.38 -5.04 -11.47
N ARG A 126 -7.09 -4.87 -12.76
CA ARG A 126 -7.61 -5.71 -13.85
C ARG A 126 -6.62 -6.78 -14.26
N ASN A 127 -7.09 -7.70 -15.11
CA ASN A 127 -6.25 -8.72 -15.72
C ASN A 127 -4.99 -8.13 -16.38
N GLY A 128 -3.86 -8.80 -16.25
CA GLY A 128 -2.55 -8.37 -16.71
C GLY A 128 -1.78 -7.46 -15.77
N GLN A 129 -2.43 -6.86 -14.76
CA GLN A 129 -1.79 -5.93 -13.84
C GLN A 129 -1.03 -6.63 -12.73
N SER A 130 0.05 -6.02 -12.32
CA SER A 130 0.90 -6.41 -11.18
C SER A 130 1.29 -5.18 -10.37
N LEU A 131 1.93 -5.39 -9.25
CA LEU A 131 2.57 -4.34 -8.46
C LEU A 131 3.97 -4.82 -8.08
N ASP A 132 4.97 -4.10 -8.54
CA ASP A 132 6.36 -4.43 -8.24
C ASP A 132 6.61 -4.40 -6.73
N SER A 133 7.54 -5.25 -6.26
CA SER A 133 7.93 -5.27 -4.85
C SER A 133 8.43 -3.90 -4.43
N HIS A 134 7.90 -3.39 -3.32
CA HIS A 134 8.22 -2.06 -2.81
C HIS A 134 8.11 -2.00 -1.30
N ILE A 135 8.75 -0.99 -0.72
CA ILE A 135 8.42 -0.46 0.61
C ILE A 135 7.67 0.84 0.44
N ASP A 136 6.71 1.07 1.31
CA ASP A 136 5.89 2.29 1.27
C ASP A 136 6.64 3.52 1.80
N PHE A 137 6.14 4.72 1.48
CA PHE A 137 6.55 5.94 2.15
C PHE A 137 6.36 5.80 3.67
N ASN A 138 7.28 6.36 4.45
CA ASN A 138 7.32 6.14 5.91
C ASN A 138 6.68 7.25 6.75
N TYR A 139 6.39 8.43 6.17
CA TYR A 139 5.72 9.54 6.85
C TYR A 139 4.53 10.03 6.05
N HIS A 140 3.41 10.28 6.73
CA HIS A 140 2.24 10.90 6.11
C HIS A 140 2.58 12.30 5.59
N PRO A 141 2.31 12.62 4.32
CA PRO A 141 2.81 13.86 3.70
C PRO A 141 2.25 15.15 4.31
N GLU A 142 1.04 15.12 4.85
CA GLU A 142 0.39 16.30 5.44
C GLU A 142 0.63 16.43 6.94
N THR A 143 0.59 15.29 7.67
CA THR A 143 0.65 15.30 9.15
C THR A 143 2.04 15.04 9.71
N GLY A 144 2.95 14.47 8.92
CA GLY A 144 4.25 14.02 9.38
C GLY A 144 4.21 12.80 10.32
N TRP A 145 3.05 12.15 10.47
CA TRP A 145 2.93 10.96 11.31
C TRP A 145 3.67 9.76 10.70
N HIS A 146 4.20 8.91 11.56
CA HIS A 146 4.87 7.67 11.14
C HIS A 146 3.87 6.63 10.64
N ARG A 147 4.01 6.16 9.41
CA ARG A 147 3.23 5.03 8.90
C ARG A 147 3.64 3.76 9.64
N ARG A 148 2.67 3.05 10.19
CA ARG A 148 2.92 1.89 11.06
C ARG A 148 2.36 0.59 10.49
N LEU A 149 1.17 0.64 9.90
CA LEU A 149 0.47 -0.56 9.46
C LEU A 149 -0.21 -0.32 8.13
N ASN A 150 -0.19 -1.36 7.31
CA ASN A 150 -1.14 -1.55 6.23
C ASN A 150 -2.14 -2.63 6.65
N MET A 151 -3.40 -2.36 6.37
CA MET A 151 -4.50 -3.32 6.47
C MET A 151 -5.18 -3.39 5.10
N ILE A 152 -5.24 -4.57 4.53
CA ILE A 152 -5.86 -4.79 3.22
C ILE A 152 -6.96 -5.82 3.39
N VAL A 153 -8.19 -5.47 3.03
CA VAL A 153 -9.32 -6.41 3.04
C VAL A 153 -9.78 -6.65 1.60
N TYR A 154 -9.81 -7.91 1.20
CA TYR A 154 -10.19 -8.31 -0.16
C TYR A 154 -11.69 -8.55 -0.29
N LEU A 155 -12.24 -8.16 -1.43
CA LEU A 155 -13.67 -8.23 -1.74
C LEU A 155 -13.98 -9.09 -2.97
N ASN A 156 -13.08 -9.99 -3.35
CA ASN A 156 -13.23 -10.88 -4.50
C ASN A 156 -14.09 -12.08 -4.13
N GLN A 157 -15.35 -12.09 -4.55
CA GLN A 157 -16.29 -13.19 -4.25
C GLN A 157 -15.85 -14.51 -4.89
N GLU A 158 -15.12 -14.44 -5.99
CA GLU A 158 -14.54 -15.56 -6.69
C GLU A 158 -13.08 -15.24 -7.00
N TRP A 159 -12.15 -16.08 -6.53
CA TRP A 159 -10.74 -15.96 -6.83
C TRP A 159 -10.03 -17.28 -6.59
N GLU A 160 -9.24 -17.73 -7.55
CA GLU A 160 -8.43 -18.93 -7.45
C GLU A 160 -6.95 -18.59 -7.28
N ALA A 161 -6.20 -19.48 -6.65
CA ALA A 161 -4.80 -19.21 -6.30
C ALA A 161 -3.88 -19.05 -7.53
N ASP A 162 -4.22 -19.73 -8.62
CA ASP A 162 -3.48 -19.71 -9.89
C ASP A 162 -3.80 -18.50 -10.80
N TRP A 163 -4.78 -17.67 -10.41
CA TRP A 163 -5.11 -16.45 -11.16
C TRP A 163 -4.15 -15.28 -10.88
N GLY A 164 -3.11 -15.50 -10.09
CA GLY A 164 -2.15 -14.46 -9.71
C GLY A 164 -2.74 -13.42 -8.76
N GLY A 165 -2.12 -12.24 -8.69
CA GLY A 165 -2.59 -11.14 -7.85
C GLY A 165 -2.50 -11.38 -6.34
N ALA A 166 -1.90 -12.49 -5.89
CA ALA A 166 -1.65 -12.78 -4.49
C ALA A 166 -0.65 -11.78 -3.90
N LEU A 167 -0.96 -11.21 -2.72
CA LEU A 167 -0.01 -10.35 -2.02
C LEU A 167 1.23 -11.17 -1.65
N GLN A 168 2.38 -10.71 -2.08
CA GLN A 168 3.67 -11.29 -1.74
C GLN A 168 4.39 -10.40 -0.73
N LEU A 169 4.83 -11.01 0.38
CA LEU A 169 5.65 -10.39 1.40
C LEU A 169 7.05 -10.98 1.27
N HIS A 170 8.04 -10.15 0.96
CA HIS A 170 9.40 -10.57 0.63
C HIS A 170 10.37 -10.23 1.75
N ARG A 171 11.34 -11.09 2.00
CA ARG A 171 12.44 -10.81 2.91
C ARG A 171 13.49 -9.91 2.26
N ASP A 172 13.87 -10.23 1.04
CA ASP A 172 14.85 -9.46 0.25
C ASP A 172 14.60 -9.67 -1.25
N PRO A 173 13.78 -8.81 -1.88
CA PRO A 173 13.48 -8.95 -3.31
C PRO A 173 14.66 -8.64 -4.24
N TYR A 174 15.81 -8.19 -3.72
CA TYR A 174 17.04 -8.02 -4.49
C TYR A 174 17.83 -9.33 -4.66
N ASP A 175 17.61 -10.30 -3.78
CA ASP A 175 18.23 -11.63 -3.85
C ASP A 175 17.19 -12.72 -4.13
N ALA A 176 16.92 -12.96 -5.41
CA ALA A 176 15.91 -13.95 -5.83
C ALA A 176 16.20 -15.40 -5.38
N VAL A 177 17.43 -15.71 -4.96
CA VAL A 177 17.84 -17.06 -4.49
C VAL A 177 17.59 -17.21 -2.99
N ALA A 178 17.86 -16.16 -2.20
CA ALA A 178 17.74 -16.18 -0.75
C ALA A 178 16.41 -15.59 -0.26
N ASP A 179 15.60 -15.01 -1.14
CA ASP A 179 14.33 -14.39 -0.79
C ASP A 179 13.34 -15.41 -0.21
N GLN A 180 12.77 -15.07 0.92
CA GLN A 180 11.69 -15.84 1.54
C GLN A 180 10.39 -15.10 1.31
N VAL A 181 9.52 -15.70 0.50
CA VAL A 181 8.25 -15.08 0.09
C VAL A 181 7.07 -15.75 0.77
N VAL A 182 6.25 -14.96 1.45
CA VAL A 182 4.92 -15.37 1.92
C VAL A 182 3.88 -14.84 0.94
N SER A 183 3.11 -15.74 0.34
CA SER A 183 2.09 -15.41 -0.65
C SER A 183 0.70 -15.55 -0.04
N VAL A 184 -0.12 -14.49 -0.14
CA VAL A 184 -1.48 -14.45 0.42
C VAL A 184 -2.48 -14.21 -0.69
N ALA A 185 -3.28 -15.23 -1.02
CA ALA A 185 -4.33 -15.13 -2.03
C ALA A 185 -5.39 -14.10 -1.63
N PRO A 186 -5.89 -13.28 -2.56
CA PRO A 186 -6.84 -12.19 -2.28
C PRO A 186 -8.28 -12.71 -2.17
N LEU A 187 -8.53 -13.63 -1.23
CA LEU A 187 -9.82 -14.27 -1.04
C LEU A 187 -10.85 -13.32 -0.42
N TYR A 188 -12.11 -13.61 -0.67
CA TYR A 188 -13.24 -12.82 -0.15
C TYR A 188 -13.21 -12.71 1.38
N ASN A 189 -13.37 -11.48 1.87
CA ASN A 189 -13.37 -11.15 3.30
C ASN A 189 -12.08 -11.56 4.05
N ARG A 190 -10.97 -11.72 3.34
CA ARG A 190 -9.65 -11.92 3.92
C ARG A 190 -9.01 -10.59 4.20
N CYS A 191 -8.58 -10.38 5.43
CA CYS A 191 -7.81 -9.23 5.88
C CYS A 191 -6.35 -9.63 6.04
N VAL A 192 -5.45 -8.80 5.54
CA VAL A 192 -4.01 -8.90 5.81
C VAL A 192 -3.59 -7.63 6.52
N ILE A 193 -2.99 -7.77 7.70
CA ILE A 193 -2.40 -6.66 8.44
C ILE A 193 -0.89 -6.90 8.48
N PHE A 194 -0.10 -5.90 8.13
CA PHE A 194 1.35 -5.98 8.24
C PHE A 194 1.98 -4.67 8.71
N GLU A 195 3.09 -4.78 9.45
CA GLU A 195 3.86 -3.64 9.92
C GLU A 195 4.69 -3.05 8.77
N THR A 196 4.65 -1.72 8.60
CA THR A 196 5.46 -1.01 7.61
C THR A 196 6.79 -0.60 8.22
N THR A 197 7.87 -1.06 7.58
CA THR A 197 9.26 -0.80 7.96
C THR A 197 10.12 -0.61 6.72
N GLU A 198 11.41 -0.30 6.89
CA GLU A 198 12.39 -0.23 5.80
C GLU A 198 12.68 -1.60 5.13
N HIS A 199 12.06 -2.67 5.64
CA HIS A 199 12.24 -4.05 5.16
C HIS A 199 10.92 -4.76 4.85
N SER A 200 9.79 -4.04 4.90
CA SER A 200 8.46 -4.61 4.62
C SER A 200 8.16 -4.64 3.12
N TRP A 201 9.02 -5.32 2.37
CA TRP A 201 8.90 -5.45 0.93
C TRP A 201 7.64 -6.24 0.56
N HIS A 202 6.80 -5.65 -0.28
CA HIS A 202 5.56 -6.28 -0.71
C HIS A 202 5.13 -5.85 -2.11
N GLY A 203 4.40 -6.73 -2.77
CA GLY A 203 3.87 -6.50 -4.11
C GLY A 203 2.90 -7.61 -4.48
N PHE A 204 2.57 -7.76 -5.75
CA PHE A 204 1.83 -8.91 -6.25
C PHE A 204 2.17 -9.17 -7.72
N PRO A 205 2.26 -10.47 -8.13
CA PRO A 205 2.51 -10.85 -9.50
C PRO A 205 1.31 -10.53 -10.38
N ALA A 206 1.52 -10.58 -11.69
CA ALA A 206 0.48 -10.33 -12.67
C ALA A 206 -0.78 -11.16 -12.41
N ILE A 207 -1.92 -10.50 -12.54
CA ILE A 207 -3.23 -11.13 -12.54
C ILE A 207 -3.40 -11.82 -13.91
N THR A 208 -3.69 -13.11 -13.90
CA THR A 208 -3.86 -13.91 -15.12
C THR A 208 -5.18 -14.66 -15.04
N LEU A 209 -6.25 -13.98 -15.42
CA LEU A 209 -7.60 -14.54 -15.37
C LEU A 209 -7.85 -15.44 -16.58
N PRO A 210 -8.58 -16.56 -16.42
CA PRO A 210 -9.11 -17.36 -17.51
C PRO A 210 -10.00 -16.51 -18.44
N ALA A 211 -10.12 -16.89 -19.69
CA ALA A 211 -10.84 -16.13 -20.71
C ALA A 211 -12.33 -15.90 -20.34
N ASP A 212 -12.96 -16.89 -19.73
CA ASP A 212 -14.35 -16.84 -19.24
C ASP A 212 -14.53 -16.01 -17.96
N LYS A 213 -13.42 -15.64 -17.29
CA LYS A 213 -13.37 -14.82 -16.07
C LYS A 213 -12.77 -13.43 -16.32
N SER A 214 -12.48 -13.07 -17.56
CA SER A 214 -11.82 -11.81 -17.92
C SER A 214 -12.55 -10.53 -17.46
N GLY A 215 -13.83 -10.63 -17.11
CA GLY A 215 -14.61 -9.54 -16.53
C GLY A 215 -14.41 -9.33 -15.03
N LEU A 216 -13.72 -10.24 -14.33
CA LEU A 216 -13.39 -10.08 -12.92
C LEU A 216 -12.21 -9.11 -12.75
N SER A 217 -12.09 -8.61 -11.52
CA SER A 217 -10.99 -7.72 -11.11
C SER A 217 -10.62 -8.01 -9.67
N ARG A 218 -9.37 -7.71 -9.30
CA ARG A 218 -8.87 -7.81 -7.94
C ARG A 218 -9.28 -6.57 -7.15
N ARG A 219 -10.23 -6.71 -6.24
CA ARG A 219 -10.81 -5.65 -5.44
C ARG A 219 -10.36 -5.73 -3.99
N SER A 220 -9.98 -4.60 -3.42
CA SER A 220 -9.61 -4.51 -2.01
C SER A 220 -9.92 -3.14 -1.44
N ILE A 221 -9.97 -3.07 -0.10
CA ILE A 221 -9.94 -1.84 0.68
C ILE A 221 -8.60 -1.81 1.40
N ALA A 222 -7.83 -0.75 1.19
CA ALA A 222 -6.55 -0.51 1.84
C ALA A 222 -6.68 0.61 2.88
N LEU A 223 -6.32 0.31 4.12
CA LEU A 223 -6.36 1.22 5.25
C LEU A 223 -4.97 1.34 5.84
N TYR A 224 -4.53 2.56 6.10
CA TYR A 224 -3.21 2.84 6.65
C TYR A 224 -3.33 3.46 8.04
N PHE A 225 -2.51 2.98 8.96
CA PHE A 225 -2.50 3.46 10.33
C PHE A 225 -1.14 4.03 10.69
N TYR A 226 -1.18 5.07 11.48
CA TYR A 226 -0.02 5.88 11.84
C TYR A 226 0.13 5.97 13.36
N THR A 227 1.28 6.46 13.81
CA THR A 227 1.48 6.95 15.18
C THR A 227 2.20 8.30 15.14
N ARG A 228 2.06 9.11 16.18
CA ARG A 228 2.81 10.38 16.27
C ARG A 228 4.30 10.13 16.47
N ASP A 229 4.59 9.16 17.30
CA ASP A 229 5.95 8.77 17.68
C ASP A 229 6.21 7.33 17.26
N ARG A 230 7.49 7.04 16.95
CA ARG A 230 8.00 5.70 16.67
C ARG A 230 9.33 5.53 17.40
N PRO A 231 9.65 4.34 17.95
CA PRO A 231 10.93 4.12 18.59
C PRO A 231 12.10 4.54 17.68
N PRO A 232 13.10 5.27 18.21
CA PRO A 232 14.20 5.82 17.40
C PRO A 232 14.92 4.77 16.55
N GLU A 233 15.10 3.56 17.09
CA GLU A 233 15.73 2.42 16.41
C GLU A 233 14.92 1.86 15.24
N GLN A 234 13.65 2.25 15.12
CA GLN A 234 12.73 1.87 14.03
C GLN A 234 12.46 3.03 13.07
N THR A 235 13.08 4.18 13.29
CA THR A 235 12.89 5.37 12.44
C THR A 235 13.98 5.46 11.39
N ALA A 236 13.57 5.90 10.19
CA ALA A 236 14.46 6.23 9.09
C ALA A 236 14.20 7.66 8.60
N SER A 237 15.08 8.19 7.77
CA SER A 237 14.86 9.45 7.07
C SER A 237 13.61 9.35 6.20
N ALA A 238 12.90 10.48 6.02
CA ALA A 238 11.72 10.51 5.18
C ALA A 238 12.04 10.11 3.72
N HIS A 239 11.27 9.18 3.20
CA HIS A 239 11.36 8.74 1.80
C HIS A 239 9.96 8.48 1.22
N SER A 240 9.87 8.56 -0.10
CA SER A 240 8.70 8.12 -0.85
C SER A 240 8.73 6.58 -1.01
N THR A 241 7.70 5.99 -1.60
CA THR A 241 7.70 4.55 -1.92
C THR A 241 8.93 4.17 -2.75
N VAL A 242 9.66 3.13 -2.34
CA VAL A 242 10.85 2.61 -3.01
C VAL A 242 10.51 1.29 -3.68
N TYR A 243 10.70 1.21 -4.99
CA TYR A 243 10.40 0.02 -5.79
C TYR A 243 11.67 -0.77 -6.11
N VAL A 244 11.50 -2.09 -6.22
CA VAL A 244 12.51 -3.00 -6.77
C VAL A 244 12.02 -3.46 -8.13
N ASP A 245 12.75 -3.10 -9.18
CA ASP A 245 12.42 -3.58 -10.52
C ASP A 245 12.57 -5.10 -10.59
N GLY A 246 11.55 -5.80 -11.05
CA GLY A 246 11.61 -7.23 -11.27
C GLY A 246 12.70 -7.62 -12.29
N PRO A 247 13.29 -8.82 -12.18
CA PRO A 247 14.21 -9.33 -13.18
C PRO A 247 13.50 -9.52 -14.53
N LEU A 248 14.27 -9.55 -15.60
CA LEU A 248 13.72 -9.98 -16.89
C LEU A 248 13.21 -11.43 -16.76
N PRO A 249 12.04 -11.76 -17.35
CA PRO A 249 11.58 -13.14 -17.43
C PRO A 249 12.65 -14.06 -18.00
N ALA A 250 12.83 -15.24 -17.39
CA ALA A 250 13.91 -16.18 -17.71
C ALA A 250 13.96 -16.61 -19.19
N ARG A 251 12.84 -16.50 -19.91
CA ARG A 251 12.80 -16.80 -21.35
C ARG A 251 13.56 -15.81 -22.24
N PHE A 252 13.83 -14.58 -21.73
CA PHE A 252 14.61 -13.55 -22.48
C PHE A 252 16.11 -13.81 -22.33
N GLU A 253 16.58 -14.89 -22.91
CA GLU A 253 17.99 -15.28 -22.95
C GLU A 253 18.55 -15.29 -24.36
N SER A 254 19.86 -15.51 -24.48
CA SER A 254 20.54 -15.51 -25.78
C SER A 254 19.94 -16.55 -26.75
N GLY A 255 19.53 -16.09 -27.93
CA GLY A 255 18.91 -16.92 -28.97
C GLY A 255 17.36 -16.92 -28.94
N HIS A 256 16.71 -16.30 -27.93
CA HIS A 256 15.27 -16.15 -27.93
C HIS A 256 14.80 -15.22 -29.06
N VAL A 257 13.85 -15.70 -29.85
CA VAL A 257 13.21 -14.90 -30.92
C VAL A 257 11.95 -14.25 -30.37
N LEU A 258 11.95 -12.93 -30.30
CA LEU A 258 10.85 -12.15 -29.72
C LEU A 258 9.56 -12.32 -30.52
N SER A 259 8.50 -12.74 -29.87
CA SER A 259 7.13 -12.66 -30.38
C SER A 259 6.55 -11.24 -30.20
N ALA A 260 5.39 -10.97 -30.79
CA ALA A 260 4.68 -9.71 -30.57
C ALA A 260 4.31 -9.49 -29.08
N SER A 261 3.95 -10.56 -28.35
CA SER A 261 3.67 -10.51 -26.92
C SER A 261 4.93 -10.23 -26.10
N ASP A 262 6.08 -10.81 -26.47
CA ASP A 262 7.36 -10.53 -25.82
C ASP A 262 7.77 -9.06 -26.00
N CYS A 263 7.58 -8.52 -27.21
CA CYS A 263 7.84 -7.10 -27.46
C CYS A 263 6.95 -6.20 -26.58
N ALA A 264 5.66 -6.51 -26.47
CA ALA A 264 4.73 -5.76 -25.63
C ALA A 264 5.15 -5.80 -24.16
N GLU A 265 5.50 -6.98 -23.63
CA GLU A 265 5.97 -7.16 -22.25
C GLU A 265 7.28 -6.40 -21.98
N LEU A 266 8.26 -6.48 -22.89
CA LEU A 266 9.51 -5.72 -22.76
C LEU A 266 9.25 -4.21 -22.76
N HIS A 267 8.36 -3.71 -23.61
CA HIS A 267 7.99 -2.31 -23.60
C HIS A 267 7.36 -1.91 -22.26
N GLU A 268 6.48 -2.73 -21.71
CA GLU A 268 5.87 -2.47 -20.40
C GLU A 268 6.91 -2.45 -19.27
N LEU A 269 7.83 -3.42 -19.24
CA LEU A 269 8.93 -3.46 -18.26
C LEU A 269 9.83 -2.23 -18.36
N MET A 270 10.18 -1.82 -19.57
CA MET A 270 10.98 -0.61 -19.80
C MET A 270 10.22 0.66 -19.39
N GLN A 271 8.93 0.72 -19.65
CA GLN A 271 8.09 1.85 -19.24
C GLN A 271 8.03 1.96 -17.72
N ARG A 272 7.78 0.87 -17.01
CA ARG A 272 7.78 0.84 -15.53
C ARG A 272 9.11 1.35 -14.96
N ARG A 273 10.24 0.87 -15.47
CA ARG A 273 11.56 1.35 -15.04
C ARG A 273 11.76 2.84 -15.29
N SER A 274 11.28 3.32 -16.43
CA SER A 274 11.34 4.74 -16.78
C SER A 274 10.49 5.59 -15.81
N ASP A 275 9.33 5.08 -15.41
CA ASP A 275 8.44 5.76 -14.46
C ASP A 275 9.04 5.77 -13.04
N HIS A 276 9.62 4.65 -12.59
CA HIS A 276 10.38 4.60 -11.33
C HIS A 276 11.53 5.61 -11.33
N ASN A 277 12.32 5.67 -12.39
CA ASN A 277 13.42 6.65 -12.53
C ASN A 277 12.89 8.09 -12.52
N ARG A 278 11.83 8.39 -13.25
CA ARG A 278 11.21 9.72 -13.29
C ARG A 278 10.78 10.18 -11.91
N ARG A 279 10.16 9.27 -11.16
CA ARG A 279 9.77 9.51 -9.77
C ARG A 279 10.96 9.77 -8.86
N LEU A 280 12.02 8.93 -8.92
CA LEU A 280 13.23 9.12 -8.14
C LEU A 280 13.90 10.48 -8.46
N TYR A 281 14.01 10.87 -9.72
CA TYR A 281 14.54 12.18 -10.09
C TYR A 281 13.63 13.33 -9.64
N GLY A 282 12.33 13.14 -9.60
CA GLY A 282 11.37 14.08 -9.02
C GLY A 282 11.63 14.28 -7.53
N GLU A 283 11.80 13.20 -6.79
CA GLU A 283 12.09 13.23 -5.36
C GLU A 283 13.46 13.86 -5.06
N ILE A 284 14.49 13.51 -5.81
CA ILE A 284 15.81 14.12 -5.70
C ILE A 284 15.73 15.65 -5.88
N ARG A 285 15.00 16.11 -6.90
CA ARG A 285 14.81 17.55 -7.12
C ARG A 285 14.07 18.23 -5.96
N ARG A 286 13.05 17.56 -5.44
CA ARG A 286 12.30 18.06 -4.27
C ARG A 286 13.21 18.20 -3.04
N LEU A 287 13.99 17.15 -2.73
CA LEU A 287 14.93 17.16 -1.60
C LEU A 287 16.02 18.20 -1.78
N GLN A 288 16.56 18.38 -2.98
CA GLN A 288 17.52 19.44 -3.30
C GLN A 288 16.93 20.83 -3.08
N SER A 289 15.67 21.07 -3.50
CA SER A 289 15.02 22.35 -3.29
C SER A 289 14.81 22.64 -1.79
N VAL A 290 14.40 21.66 -1.00
CA VAL A 290 14.29 21.80 0.47
C VAL A 290 15.64 22.11 1.11
N LEU A 291 16.72 21.43 0.69
CA LEU A 291 18.07 21.73 1.18
C LEU A 291 18.53 23.14 0.80
N ASP A 292 18.20 23.61 -0.40
CA ASP A 292 18.51 24.96 -0.85
C ASP A 292 17.74 26.06 -0.14
N GLU A 293 16.55 25.75 0.35
CA GLU A 293 15.70 26.69 1.09
C GLU A 293 16.02 26.78 2.59
N THR A 294 16.83 25.87 3.14
CA THR A 294 17.18 25.91 4.55
C THR A 294 17.97 27.16 4.91
N ALA A 295 17.72 27.74 6.09
CA ALA A 295 18.40 28.95 6.56
C ALA A 295 19.94 28.80 6.58
N LEU A 296 20.44 27.60 6.88
CA LEU A 296 21.86 27.25 6.84
C LEU A 296 22.46 27.38 5.43
N SER A 297 21.78 26.90 4.39
CA SER A 297 22.26 27.01 3.01
C SER A 297 22.31 28.47 2.54
N ARG A 298 21.34 29.31 2.99
CA ARG A 298 21.37 30.74 2.74
C ARG A 298 22.57 31.40 3.44
N VAL A 299 22.84 31.09 4.70
CA VAL A 299 24.00 31.58 5.45
C VAL A 299 25.30 31.17 4.80
N PHE A 300 25.45 29.87 4.45
CA PHE A 300 26.65 29.39 3.76
C PHE A 300 26.84 30.02 2.38
N ARG A 301 25.78 30.23 1.63
CA ARG A 301 25.83 30.91 0.32
C ARG A 301 26.28 32.37 0.46
N THR A 302 25.75 33.09 1.46
CA THR A 302 26.13 34.49 1.77
C THR A 302 27.60 34.54 2.23
N LEU A 303 28.02 33.68 3.12
CA LEU A 303 29.42 33.61 3.57
C LEU A 303 30.39 33.30 2.41
N ARG A 304 30.05 32.36 1.56
CA ARG A 304 30.86 32.04 0.36
C ARG A 304 30.97 33.22 -0.60
N GLN A 305 29.88 33.97 -0.80
CA GLN A 305 29.89 35.16 -1.63
C GLN A 305 30.74 36.28 -1.00
N LEU A 306 30.69 36.47 0.31
CA LEU A 306 31.50 37.45 1.04
C LEU A 306 33.00 37.07 0.94
N LEU A 307 33.35 35.84 1.19
CA LEU A 307 34.75 35.34 1.07
C LEU A 307 35.28 35.50 -0.36
N ALA A 308 34.48 35.20 -1.38
CA ALA A 308 34.85 35.36 -2.78
C ALA A 308 35.04 36.85 -3.17
N ARG A 309 34.29 37.76 -2.54
CA ARG A 309 34.49 39.21 -2.72
C ARG A 309 35.77 39.73 -2.03
N MET A 310 36.10 39.18 -0.85
CA MET A 310 37.32 39.52 -0.14
C MET A 310 38.60 38.98 -0.84
N ALA A 311 38.52 37.81 -1.47
CA ALA A 311 39.61 37.23 -2.22
C ALA A 311 39.92 37.89 -3.56
N ARG A 312 39.04 38.80 -4.02
CA ARG A 312 39.18 39.57 -5.27
C ARG A 312 39.63 41.01 -5.03
N ARG A 313 39.80 41.39 -3.78
CA ARG A 313 40.46 42.65 -3.36
C ARG A 313 41.86 42.41 -2.88
#